data_d323b3b66c5ac7a390a927e7bf1a08ae
#
_entry.id   d323b3b66c5ac7a390a927e7bf1a08ae
#
_cell.length_a   1.000
_cell.length_b   1.000
_cell.length_c   1.000
_cell.angle_alpha   90.00
_cell.angle_beta   90.00
_cell.angle_gamma   90.00
#
_symmetry.space_group_name_H-M   'P 1'
#
loop_
_entity.id
_entity.type
_entity.pdbx_description
1 polymer ?
#
loop_
_entity_poly.entity_id
_entity_poly.type
_entity_poly.pdbx_seq_one_letter_code
_entity_poly.pdbx_strand_id
1 'polypeptide(L)'
;MGKVHVNKGRVALALIGVVLSMTVVDSARREFFKVNTSSKVTVKGDFITKSASTMSAENTVPFSLDENGQPTTSFDGIKFVGKTEQQLTSDDIGQGLLVLANDDHPVVGGSQSEMIDLLGCKNESYTLIEEGVMLNIDAAEALNNLMTGYEAATGLNDFVVYGTTETYTGQGSYCPRAFAESVTGNTVDLALNGLGSVISFDGFDEEGWVVDNCAKYGFIVIYPQGKQEKTGEAFCPWHLRYVGKLHAAVMDHNNMCLEEYVEFLKNYSIDKPFEFTFDGASYEIYYTESSGDITSVMVPISGNYSISGNNVDGFIVTYRK
;
A
#
# COMPACT_ATOMS: atom_id res chain seq x y z
N MET A 1 22.44 -50.50 -24.95
CA MET A 1 21.16 -49.89 -24.49
C MET A 1 20.83 -50.44 -23.11
N GLY A 2 21.22 -49.74 -22.07
CA GLY A 2 20.94 -50.12 -20.67
C GLY A 2 19.59 -49.57 -20.24
N LYS A 3 18.68 -50.45 -19.82
CA LYS A 3 17.40 -50.04 -19.23
C LYS A 3 17.65 -49.55 -17.81
N VAL A 4 17.32 -48.27 -17.53
CA VAL A 4 17.30 -47.70 -16.18
C VAL A 4 16.04 -48.23 -15.47
N HIS A 5 16.23 -49.05 -14.45
CA HIS A 5 15.14 -49.48 -13.57
C HIS A 5 14.87 -48.40 -12.53
N VAL A 6 13.78 -47.65 -12.70
CA VAL A 6 13.30 -46.70 -11.69
C VAL A 6 12.55 -47.47 -10.61
N ASN A 7 13.03 -47.41 -9.38
CA ASN A 7 12.43 -48.11 -8.23
C ASN A 7 11.18 -47.33 -7.78
N LYS A 8 10.00 -47.80 -8.23
CA LYS A 8 8.68 -47.20 -7.96
C LYS A 8 8.36 -47.05 -6.47
N GLY A 9 8.99 -47.80 -5.59
CA GLY A 9 8.78 -47.66 -4.13
C GLY A 9 9.42 -46.42 -3.52
N ARG A 10 10.54 -45.95 -4.07
CA ARG A 10 11.19 -44.72 -3.58
C ARG A 10 10.48 -43.42 -4.02
N VAL A 11 9.84 -43.46 -5.19
CA VAL A 11 9.06 -42.34 -5.68
C VAL A 11 7.77 -42.18 -4.86
N ALA A 12 7.12 -43.26 -4.46
CA ALA A 12 5.92 -43.22 -3.62
C ALA A 12 6.22 -42.69 -2.20
N LEU A 13 7.35 -43.03 -1.62
CA LEU A 13 7.78 -42.56 -0.31
C LEU A 13 8.15 -41.03 -0.33
N ALA A 14 8.75 -40.56 -1.42
CA ALA A 14 9.05 -39.14 -1.59
C ALA A 14 7.78 -38.30 -1.74
N LEU A 15 6.78 -38.77 -2.49
CA LEU A 15 5.49 -38.10 -2.64
C LEU A 15 4.68 -38.07 -1.34
N ILE A 16 4.71 -39.13 -0.53
CA ILE A 16 4.06 -39.18 0.78
C ILE A 16 4.76 -38.21 1.76
N GLY A 17 6.07 -38.12 1.72
CA GLY A 17 6.84 -37.15 2.53
C GLY A 17 6.52 -35.70 2.21
N VAL A 18 6.38 -35.35 0.94
CA VAL A 18 6.02 -33.99 0.48
C VAL A 18 4.59 -33.64 0.87
N VAL A 19 3.63 -34.56 0.71
CA VAL A 19 2.23 -34.33 1.11
C VAL A 19 2.10 -34.20 2.62
N LEU A 20 2.84 -34.99 3.42
CA LEU A 20 2.84 -34.88 4.89
C LEU A 20 3.50 -33.57 5.35
N SER A 21 4.57 -33.13 4.71
CA SER A 21 5.20 -31.84 5.04
C SER A 21 4.30 -30.66 4.70
N MET A 22 3.60 -30.66 3.55
CA MET A 22 2.64 -29.62 3.20
C MET A 22 1.44 -29.57 4.15
N THR A 23 0.91 -30.72 4.57
CA THR A 23 -0.22 -30.76 5.52
C THR A 23 0.18 -30.30 6.92
N VAL A 24 1.40 -30.57 7.38
CA VAL A 24 1.90 -30.07 8.68
C VAL A 24 2.16 -28.58 8.64
N VAL A 25 2.71 -28.04 7.55
CA VAL A 25 2.91 -26.61 7.35
C VAL A 25 1.57 -25.86 7.27
N ASP A 26 0.59 -26.41 6.56
CA ASP A 26 -0.74 -25.80 6.44
C ASP A 26 -1.53 -25.86 7.77
N SER A 27 -1.36 -26.94 8.56
CA SER A 27 -1.91 -27.03 9.92
C SER A 27 -1.23 -26.07 10.89
N ALA A 28 0.07 -25.88 10.81
CA ALA A 28 0.80 -24.92 11.63
C ALA A 28 0.44 -23.47 11.27
N ARG A 29 0.24 -23.18 9.98
CA ARG A 29 -0.31 -21.86 9.55
C ARG A 29 -1.71 -21.63 10.07
N ARG A 30 -2.60 -22.61 10.01
CA ARG A 30 -3.98 -22.49 10.53
C ARG A 30 -4.01 -22.32 12.05
N GLU A 31 -3.14 -22.93 12.80
CA GLU A 31 -3.02 -22.73 14.25
C GLU A 31 -2.40 -21.39 14.60
N PHE A 32 -1.42 -20.91 13.83
CA PHE A 32 -0.82 -19.58 14.02
C PHE A 32 -1.86 -18.47 13.78
N PHE A 33 -2.69 -18.59 12.74
CA PHE A 33 -3.80 -17.66 12.51
C PHE A 33 -4.94 -17.80 13.53
N LYS A 34 -5.20 -19.03 14.07
CA LYS A 34 -6.23 -19.22 15.11
C LYS A 34 -5.84 -18.64 16.46
N VAL A 35 -4.58 -18.69 16.85
CA VAL A 35 -4.09 -18.12 18.11
C VAL A 35 -4.17 -16.59 18.08
N ASN A 36 -4.01 -15.96 16.93
CA ASN A 36 -4.14 -14.51 16.78
C ASN A 36 -5.60 -14.02 16.67
N THR A 37 -6.59 -14.89 16.39
CA THR A 37 -8.00 -14.47 16.31
C THR A 37 -8.72 -14.52 17.66
N SER A 38 -8.11 -15.05 18.72
CA SER A 38 -8.71 -15.14 20.07
C SER A 38 -8.23 -14.05 21.03
N SER A 39 -7.17 -13.34 20.74
CA SER A 39 -6.87 -12.06 21.36
C SER A 39 -7.57 -11.00 20.50
N LYS A 40 -8.37 -10.11 21.14
CA LYS A 40 -8.78 -8.86 20.51
C LYS A 40 -7.53 -8.03 20.22
N VAL A 41 -6.76 -8.40 19.22
CA VAL A 41 -5.89 -7.49 18.52
C VAL A 41 -6.85 -6.66 17.70
N THR A 42 -7.26 -5.53 18.24
CA THR A 42 -7.66 -4.41 17.43
C THR A 42 -6.43 -4.15 16.57
N VAL A 43 -6.44 -4.62 15.34
CA VAL A 43 -5.53 -4.15 14.30
C VAL A 43 -5.96 -2.70 14.09
N LYS A 44 -5.36 -1.83 14.89
CA LYS A 44 -5.30 -0.43 14.54
C LYS A 44 -4.31 -0.41 13.38
N GLY A 45 -4.81 -0.38 12.17
CA GLY A 45 -4.09 0.31 11.13
C GLY A 45 -3.87 1.70 11.71
N ASP A 46 -2.64 2.10 11.95
CA ASP A 46 -2.33 3.45 12.40
C ASP A 46 -2.48 4.42 11.23
N PHE A 47 -3.68 4.48 10.74
CA PHE A 47 -4.22 5.77 10.35
C PHE A 47 -4.46 6.51 11.66
N ILE A 48 -3.93 7.71 11.82
CA ILE A 48 -3.93 8.54 13.02
C ILE A 48 -5.26 8.39 13.79
N THR A 49 -5.36 7.39 14.67
CA THR A 49 -6.39 7.33 15.67
C THR A 49 -5.80 7.99 16.91
N LYS A 50 -5.68 9.32 16.91
CA LYS A 50 -5.66 10.02 18.19
C LYS A 50 -6.93 9.63 18.91
N SER A 51 -6.79 8.86 19.99
CA SER A 51 -7.86 8.59 20.94
C SER A 51 -8.67 9.85 21.12
N ALA A 52 -10.00 9.73 21.05
CA ALA A 52 -10.89 10.74 21.54
C ALA A 52 -10.50 11.05 22.98
N SER A 53 -9.64 12.03 23.18
CA SER A 53 -9.37 12.61 24.48
C SER A 53 -10.67 13.30 24.85
N THR A 54 -11.30 12.80 25.91
CA THR A 54 -12.33 13.44 26.74
C THR A 54 -12.70 14.84 26.26
N MET A 55 -13.75 14.92 25.41
CA MET A 55 -14.40 16.18 25.16
C MET A 55 -15.01 16.65 26.49
N SER A 56 -14.53 17.77 27.01
CA SER A 56 -15.18 18.48 28.08
C SER A 56 -16.57 18.90 27.62
N ALA A 57 -17.56 18.73 28.49
CA ALA A 57 -19.01 18.80 28.21
C ALA A 57 -19.54 20.21 27.92
N GLU A 58 -18.82 21.08 27.23
CA GLU A 58 -19.23 22.50 27.03
C GLU A 58 -19.41 22.96 25.58
N ASN A 59 -19.22 22.11 24.58
CA ASN A 59 -19.59 22.41 23.20
C ASN A 59 -20.51 21.33 22.63
N THR A 60 -21.73 21.24 23.16
CA THR A 60 -22.79 20.49 22.52
C THR A 60 -23.34 21.31 21.34
N VAL A 61 -22.88 21.00 20.13
CA VAL A 61 -23.63 21.36 18.92
C VAL A 61 -25.01 20.73 19.07
N PRO A 62 -26.12 21.47 18.89
CA PRO A 62 -27.43 20.91 19.07
C PRO A 62 -27.65 19.75 18.09
N PHE A 63 -27.76 18.56 18.64
CA PHE A 63 -28.08 17.34 17.92
C PHE A 63 -29.57 17.39 17.55
N SER A 64 -29.90 17.35 16.28
CA SER A 64 -31.25 17.20 15.78
C SER A 64 -31.42 15.93 14.96
N LEU A 65 -32.55 15.26 15.08
CA LEU A 65 -32.92 14.11 14.26
C LEU A 65 -33.87 14.59 13.15
N ASP A 66 -33.75 13.99 11.96
CA ASP A 66 -34.75 14.14 10.91
C ASP A 66 -36.03 13.32 11.21
N GLU A 67 -37.02 13.40 10.35
CA GLU A 67 -38.29 12.69 10.46
C GLU A 67 -38.16 11.16 10.44
N ASN A 68 -36.98 10.62 10.07
CA ASN A 68 -36.65 9.21 10.05
C ASN A 68 -35.74 8.79 11.23
N GLY A 69 -35.50 9.73 12.19
CA GLY A 69 -34.68 9.46 13.35
C GLY A 69 -33.18 9.44 13.08
N GLN A 70 -32.71 10.00 11.94
CA GLN A 70 -31.30 10.11 11.61
C GLN A 70 -30.71 11.42 12.14
N PRO A 71 -29.47 11.42 12.68
CA PRO A 71 -28.83 12.64 13.17
C PRO A 71 -28.58 13.62 12.03
N THR A 72 -29.03 14.86 12.22
CA THR A 72 -28.73 15.97 11.31
C THR A 72 -27.95 17.05 12.04
N THR A 73 -26.75 17.37 11.53
CA THR A 73 -26.03 18.58 11.87
C THR A 73 -26.10 19.51 10.67
N SER A 74 -26.45 20.77 10.88
CA SER A 74 -26.42 21.81 9.83
C SER A 74 -25.33 22.80 10.14
N PHE A 75 -24.42 22.99 9.22
CA PHE A 75 -23.46 24.09 9.25
C PHE A 75 -23.72 24.96 8.00
N ASP A 76 -23.96 26.24 8.17
CA ASP A 76 -24.25 27.18 7.09
C ASP A 76 -25.31 26.73 6.04
N GLY A 77 -26.33 26.03 6.48
CA GLY A 77 -27.41 25.54 5.60
C GLY A 77 -27.10 24.23 4.84
N ILE A 78 -25.90 23.65 5.01
CA ILE A 78 -25.51 22.36 4.45
C ILE A 78 -25.85 21.27 5.47
N LYS A 79 -26.64 20.27 5.04
CA LYS A 79 -26.92 19.08 5.86
C LYS A 79 -25.81 18.06 5.69
N PHE A 80 -25.00 17.85 6.73
CA PHE A 80 -24.01 16.76 6.78
C PHE A 80 -24.63 15.56 7.52
N VAL A 81 -25.32 14.69 6.81
CA VAL A 81 -25.90 13.48 7.40
C VAL A 81 -24.81 12.41 7.50
N GLY A 82 -24.51 11.99 8.72
CA GLY A 82 -23.56 10.89 8.96
C GLY A 82 -22.09 11.26 8.80
N LYS A 83 -21.71 12.55 8.88
CA LYS A 83 -20.32 13.02 8.83
C LYS A 83 -19.97 13.85 10.07
N THR A 84 -18.69 13.84 10.44
CA THR A 84 -18.12 14.61 11.57
C THR A 84 -16.81 15.25 11.14
N GLU A 85 -16.34 16.22 11.92
CA GLU A 85 -15.04 16.86 11.71
C GLU A 85 -13.92 16.08 12.39
N GLN A 86 -12.81 15.93 11.68
CA GLN A 86 -11.53 15.51 12.24
C GLN A 86 -10.52 16.63 12.06
N GLN A 87 -9.83 17.01 13.15
CA GLN A 87 -8.80 18.02 13.12
C GLN A 87 -7.46 17.35 12.77
N LEU A 88 -6.81 17.84 11.73
CA LEU A 88 -5.49 17.44 11.29
C LEU A 88 -4.54 18.63 11.37
N THR A 89 -3.28 18.36 11.64
CA THR A 89 -2.22 19.37 11.74
C THR A 89 -1.44 19.47 10.43
N SER A 90 -0.63 20.50 10.29
CA SER A 90 0.31 20.64 9.17
C SER A 90 1.29 19.46 9.05
N ASP A 91 1.63 18.80 10.17
CA ASP A 91 2.53 17.64 10.15
C ASP A 91 1.86 16.39 9.53
N ASP A 92 0.54 16.32 9.59
CA ASP A 92 -0.24 15.20 9.03
C ASP A 92 -0.28 15.23 7.49
N ILE A 93 0.08 16.36 6.86
CA ILE A 93 0.09 16.49 5.39
C ILE A 93 1.13 15.60 4.72
N GLY A 94 2.23 15.30 5.43
CA GLY A 94 3.29 14.40 4.99
C GLY A 94 3.06 12.93 5.37
N GLN A 95 1.84 12.55 5.82
CA GLN A 95 1.55 11.21 6.31
C GLN A 95 0.51 10.49 5.45
N GLY A 96 0.70 9.18 5.26
CA GLY A 96 -0.24 8.30 4.55
C GLY A 96 0.31 7.71 3.26
N LEU A 97 -0.56 7.02 2.52
CA LEU A 97 -0.16 6.23 1.35
C LEU A 97 0.00 7.07 0.08
N LEU A 98 -0.68 8.24 -0.02
CA LEU A 98 -0.73 9.08 -1.23
C LEU A 98 0.19 10.30 -1.14
N VAL A 99 1.13 10.28 -0.22
CA VAL A 99 2.15 11.32 -0.02
C VAL A 99 3.08 11.35 -1.23
N LEU A 100 3.22 12.50 -1.87
CA LEU A 100 4.31 12.74 -2.83
C LEU A 100 5.63 12.90 -2.05
N ALA A 101 6.64 12.16 -2.46
CA ALA A 101 7.95 12.16 -1.84
C ALA A 101 9.03 12.31 -2.92
N ASN A 102 9.51 13.52 -3.11
CA ASN A 102 10.56 13.86 -4.07
C ASN A 102 11.34 15.11 -3.60
N ASP A 103 12.28 15.59 -4.41
CA ASP A 103 13.10 16.76 -4.04
C ASP A 103 12.28 18.03 -3.82
N ASP A 104 11.15 18.18 -4.53
CA ASP A 104 10.24 19.33 -4.40
C ASP A 104 9.29 19.16 -3.20
N HIS A 105 9.05 17.92 -2.78
CA HIS A 105 8.16 17.53 -1.68
C HIS A 105 8.88 16.56 -0.72
N PRO A 106 9.87 17.03 0.04
CA PRO A 106 10.59 16.17 0.99
C PRO A 106 9.66 15.73 2.13
N VAL A 107 9.69 14.44 2.46
CA VAL A 107 8.96 13.90 3.62
C VAL A 107 9.76 14.18 4.88
N VAL A 108 9.17 14.91 5.81
CA VAL A 108 9.79 15.22 7.10
C VAL A 108 9.28 14.24 8.18
N GLY A 109 10.20 13.69 8.95
CA GLY A 109 9.86 12.81 10.09
C GLY A 109 9.66 11.33 9.76
N GLY A 110 9.79 10.94 8.50
CA GLY A 110 9.64 9.55 8.06
C GLY A 110 8.21 9.00 8.18
N SER A 111 8.03 7.72 7.90
CA SER A 111 6.72 7.04 8.03
C SER A 111 6.35 6.87 9.50
N GLN A 112 5.10 7.19 9.85
CA GLN A 112 4.51 6.85 11.15
C GLN A 112 3.84 5.46 11.15
N SER A 113 3.86 4.76 10.01
CA SER A 113 3.30 3.42 9.87
C SER A 113 4.18 2.39 10.59
N GLU A 114 3.57 1.30 11.03
CA GLU A 114 4.30 0.18 11.62
C GLU A 114 5.18 -0.48 10.55
N MET A 115 6.48 -0.50 10.80
CA MET A 115 7.49 -1.11 9.93
C MET A 115 7.83 -2.51 10.40
N ILE A 116 7.99 -3.43 9.47
CA ILE A 116 8.38 -4.82 9.73
C ILE A 116 9.63 -5.17 8.92
N ASP A 117 10.52 -5.97 9.51
CA ASP A 117 11.66 -6.56 8.80
C ASP A 117 11.17 -7.65 7.85
N LEU A 118 11.42 -7.46 6.56
CA LEU A 118 11.01 -8.41 5.52
C LEU A 118 11.62 -9.79 5.72
N LEU A 119 12.83 -9.89 6.27
CA LEU A 119 13.47 -11.18 6.52
C LEU A 119 12.61 -12.08 7.41
N GLY A 120 11.90 -11.49 8.37
CA GLY A 120 11.03 -12.20 9.31
C GLY A 120 9.66 -12.60 8.74
N CYS A 121 9.22 -12.00 7.63
CA CYS A 121 7.86 -12.18 7.12
C CYS A 121 7.77 -12.53 5.63
N LYS A 122 8.89 -12.49 4.86
CA LYS A 122 8.90 -12.84 3.45
C LYS A 122 8.55 -14.33 3.24
N ASN A 123 7.98 -14.62 2.09
CA ASN A 123 7.79 -15.99 1.61
C ASN A 123 8.97 -16.46 0.74
N GLU A 124 8.85 -17.64 0.13
CA GLU A 124 9.90 -18.26 -0.70
C GLU A 124 9.89 -17.79 -2.17
N SER A 125 8.92 -16.95 -2.57
CA SER A 125 8.75 -16.52 -3.96
C SER A 125 9.73 -15.42 -4.39
N TYR A 126 10.59 -14.95 -3.50
CA TYR A 126 11.65 -13.97 -3.78
C TYR A 126 12.77 -14.04 -2.74
N THR A 127 13.89 -13.40 -3.04
CA THR A 127 15.04 -13.28 -2.13
C THR A 127 15.28 -11.84 -1.72
N LEU A 128 16.03 -11.62 -0.64
CA LEU A 128 16.52 -10.31 -0.24
C LEU A 128 18.02 -10.22 -0.55
N ILE A 129 18.48 -9.04 -0.98
CA ILE A 129 19.90 -8.81 -1.20
C ILE A 129 20.67 -8.72 0.11
N GLU A 130 20.04 -8.21 1.16
CA GLU A 130 20.61 -7.97 2.47
C GLU A 130 19.57 -8.14 3.58
N GLU A 131 20.01 -8.20 4.83
CA GLU A 131 19.15 -8.17 6.00
C GLU A 131 18.76 -6.73 6.36
N GLY A 132 17.70 -6.57 7.17
CA GLY A 132 17.27 -5.25 7.67
C GLY A 132 16.47 -4.43 6.66
N VAL A 133 15.91 -5.06 5.63
CA VAL A 133 14.94 -4.41 4.72
C VAL A 133 13.63 -4.19 5.46
N MET A 134 13.37 -2.94 5.82
CA MET A 134 12.16 -2.54 6.54
C MET A 134 11.09 -2.05 5.60
N LEU A 135 9.85 -2.48 5.80
CA LEU A 135 8.71 -2.08 4.98
C LEU A 135 7.46 -1.92 5.87
N ASN A 136 6.54 -1.06 5.46
CA ASN A 136 5.20 -1.00 6.06
C ASN A 136 4.55 -2.39 6.03
N ILE A 137 3.88 -2.79 7.11
CA ILE A 137 3.33 -4.13 7.26
C ILE A 137 2.36 -4.50 6.13
N ASP A 138 1.49 -3.56 5.70
CA ASP A 138 0.55 -3.81 4.60
C ASP A 138 1.27 -3.93 3.25
N ALA A 139 2.33 -3.14 3.06
CA ALA A 139 3.17 -3.22 1.86
C ALA A 139 3.97 -4.54 1.81
N ALA A 140 4.45 -5.03 2.97
CA ALA A 140 5.14 -6.31 3.07
C ALA A 140 4.21 -7.49 2.73
N GLU A 141 2.98 -7.48 3.23
CA GLU A 141 1.96 -8.49 2.88
C GLU A 141 1.62 -8.42 1.38
N ALA A 142 1.44 -7.22 0.86
CA ALA A 142 1.14 -7.00 -0.55
C ALA A 142 2.29 -7.48 -1.47
N LEU A 143 3.55 -7.26 -1.06
CA LEU A 143 4.73 -7.74 -1.79
C LEU A 143 4.77 -9.28 -1.82
N ASN A 144 4.53 -9.94 -0.69
CA ASN A 144 4.44 -11.39 -0.63
C ASN A 144 3.37 -11.93 -1.59
N ASN A 145 2.21 -11.28 -1.66
CA ASN A 145 1.14 -11.66 -2.55
C ASN A 145 1.49 -11.41 -4.03
N LEU A 146 2.15 -10.29 -4.35
CA LEU A 146 2.61 -9.97 -5.71
C LEU A 146 3.61 -11.01 -6.21
N MET A 147 4.62 -11.34 -5.41
CA MET A 147 5.66 -12.30 -5.79
C MET A 147 5.11 -13.73 -5.88
N THR A 148 4.17 -14.11 -5.01
CA THR A 148 3.44 -15.39 -5.14
C THR A 148 2.62 -15.42 -6.44
N GLY A 149 1.99 -14.30 -6.80
CA GLY A 149 1.24 -14.19 -8.06
C GLY A 149 2.13 -14.30 -9.29
N TYR A 150 3.31 -13.69 -9.24
CA TYR A 150 4.33 -13.80 -10.29
C TYR A 150 4.80 -15.25 -10.46
N GLU A 151 5.21 -15.93 -9.39
CA GLU A 151 5.63 -17.31 -9.42
C GLU A 151 4.52 -18.25 -9.94
N ALA A 152 3.29 -18.03 -9.52
CA ALA A 152 2.14 -18.82 -9.98
C ALA A 152 1.84 -18.62 -11.47
N ALA A 153 2.08 -17.43 -12.02
CA ALA A 153 1.79 -17.10 -13.40
C ALA A 153 2.90 -17.50 -14.38
N THR A 154 4.16 -17.38 -13.97
CA THR A 154 5.34 -17.57 -14.83
C THR A 154 6.12 -18.84 -14.53
N GLY A 155 6.01 -19.37 -13.31
CA GLY A 155 6.86 -20.46 -12.80
C GLY A 155 8.24 -19.98 -12.36
N LEU A 156 8.51 -18.66 -12.38
CA LEU A 156 9.77 -18.04 -11.97
C LEU A 156 9.67 -17.48 -10.54
N ASN A 157 10.79 -17.46 -9.82
CA ASN A 157 10.91 -16.87 -8.47
C ASN A 157 12.28 -16.19 -8.31
N ASP A 158 12.71 -15.52 -9.35
CA ASP A 158 14.06 -14.99 -9.52
C ASP A 158 14.20 -13.52 -9.10
N PHE A 159 13.13 -12.90 -8.56
CA PHE A 159 13.24 -11.56 -8.02
C PHE A 159 14.09 -11.49 -6.76
N VAL A 160 14.89 -10.43 -6.70
CA VAL A 160 15.66 -9.99 -5.53
C VAL A 160 15.13 -8.63 -5.11
N VAL A 161 14.74 -8.50 -3.85
CA VAL A 161 14.27 -7.24 -3.27
C VAL A 161 15.44 -6.55 -2.58
N TYR A 162 15.62 -5.29 -2.93
CA TYR A 162 16.54 -4.39 -2.29
C TYR A 162 15.84 -3.57 -1.20
N GLY A 163 16.58 -3.24 -0.15
CA GLY A 163 16.15 -2.25 0.82
C GLY A 163 16.09 -0.87 0.20
N THR A 164 15.06 -0.14 0.57
CA THR A 164 14.88 1.26 0.18
C THR A 164 15.62 2.22 1.10
N THR A 165 16.43 1.72 2.04
CA THR A 165 17.19 2.51 3.00
C THR A 165 18.56 2.92 2.43
N GLU A 166 19.18 3.92 3.05
CA GLU A 166 20.41 4.64 2.66
C GLU A 166 21.64 3.81 2.21
N THR A 167 21.56 2.50 2.29
CA THR A 167 22.72 1.61 2.12
C THR A 167 22.95 1.09 0.71
N TYR A 168 21.99 1.28 -0.24
CA TYR A 168 22.19 0.76 -1.58
C TYR A 168 23.08 1.66 -2.43
N THR A 169 24.37 1.32 -2.46
CA THR A 169 25.38 1.89 -3.39
C THR A 169 25.67 0.96 -4.58
N GLY A 170 24.78 0.00 -4.88
CA GLY A 170 24.98 -1.00 -5.93
C GLY A 170 25.02 -0.40 -7.32
N GLN A 171 25.87 -0.98 -8.17
CA GLN A 171 25.93 -0.68 -9.59
C GLN A 171 24.67 -1.22 -10.29
N GLY A 172 23.79 -0.36 -10.62
CA GLY A 172 22.59 -0.68 -11.38
C GLY A 172 21.64 0.48 -11.27
N SER A 173 20.92 0.81 -12.19
CA SER A 173 19.78 1.71 -12.29
C SER A 173 19.62 2.71 -11.15
N TYR A 174 20.32 3.82 -11.23
CA TYR A 174 20.17 4.93 -10.30
C TYR A 174 18.95 5.75 -10.69
N CYS A 175 17.93 5.77 -9.81
CA CYS A 175 16.84 6.72 -9.88
C CYS A 175 17.02 7.73 -8.74
N PRO A 176 17.48 8.96 -8.99
CA PRO A 176 17.82 9.94 -7.94
C PRO A 176 16.66 10.24 -6.98
N ARG A 177 15.45 10.29 -7.50
CA ARG A 177 14.23 10.59 -6.71
C ARG A 177 13.73 9.41 -5.89
N ALA A 178 14.15 8.18 -6.20
CA ALA A 178 13.77 6.98 -5.47
C ALA A 178 14.19 7.03 -4.00
N PHE A 179 15.26 7.73 -3.67
CA PHE A 179 15.70 7.91 -2.30
C PHE A 179 14.70 8.70 -1.45
N ALA A 180 14.10 9.77 -1.99
CA ALA A 180 13.07 10.52 -1.29
C ALA A 180 11.82 9.65 -1.01
N GLU A 181 11.49 8.74 -1.90
CA GLU A 181 10.39 7.78 -1.74
C GLU A 181 10.65 6.76 -0.62
N SER A 182 11.91 6.36 -0.42
CA SER A 182 12.27 5.31 0.55
C SER A 182 11.87 5.64 1.99
N VAL A 183 11.92 6.92 2.38
CA VAL A 183 11.54 7.36 3.73
C VAL A 183 10.07 7.14 4.06
N THR A 184 9.23 6.87 3.06
CA THR A 184 7.81 6.56 3.26
C THR A 184 7.57 5.18 3.85
N GLY A 185 8.55 4.27 3.75
CA GLY A 185 8.40 2.88 4.16
C GLY A 185 7.43 2.05 3.29
N ASN A 186 7.05 2.58 2.11
CA ASN A 186 6.07 1.96 1.21
C ASN A 186 6.68 1.57 -0.14
N THR A 187 8.00 1.68 -0.31
CA THR A 187 8.68 1.42 -1.58
C THR A 187 9.59 0.21 -1.51
N VAL A 188 9.73 -0.47 -2.62
CA VAL A 188 10.68 -1.56 -2.82
C VAL A 188 11.36 -1.40 -4.15
N ASP A 189 12.65 -1.74 -4.18
CA ASP A 189 13.43 -1.87 -5.40
C ASP A 189 13.62 -3.34 -5.76
N LEU A 190 13.43 -3.66 -7.03
CA LEU A 190 13.49 -5.00 -7.56
C LEU A 190 14.70 -5.18 -8.49
N ALA A 191 15.31 -6.33 -8.42
CA ALA A 191 16.27 -6.82 -9.39
C ALA A 191 16.04 -8.31 -9.65
N LEU A 192 16.83 -8.90 -10.53
CA LEU A 192 16.74 -10.32 -10.86
C LEU A 192 17.97 -11.08 -10.41
N ASN A 193 17.78 -12.31 -9.99
CA ASN A 193 18.83 -13.22 -9.63
C ASN A 193 19.39 -13.92 -10.90
N GLY A 194 20.47 -13.41 -11.43
CA GLY A 194 21.17 -14.03 -12.54
C GLY A 194 22.06 -15.21 -12.11
N LEU A 195 22.75 -15.81 -13.07
CA LEU A 195 23.69 -16.91 -12.82
C LEU A 195 24.93 -16.45 -12.04
N GLY A 196 24.78 -16.29 -10.72
CA GLY A 196 25.86 -15.91 -9.81
C GLY A 196 26.07 -14.39 -9.65
N SER A 197 25.16 -13.57 -10.15
CA SER A 197 25.13 -12.13 -9.95
C SER A 197 23.70 -11.60 -9.97
N VAL A 198 23.48 -10.49 -9.31
CA VAL A 198 22.20 -9.75 -9.44
C VAL A 198 22.27 -8.92 -10.71
N ILE A 199 21.19 -8.94 -11.50
CA ILE A 199 21.05 -8.19 -12.74
C ILE A 199 19.88 -7.22 -12.64
N SER A 200 19.92 -6.17 -13.45
CA SER A 200 18.86 -5.15 -13.47
C SER A 200 17.56 -5.73 -14.02
N PHE A 201 16.45 -5.35 -13.39
CA PHE A 201 15.11 -5.56 -13.91
C PHE A 201 14.73 -4.40 -14.82
N ASP A 202 14.40 -4.67 -16.06
CA ASP A 202 14.07 -3.65 -17.07
C ASP A 202 12.57 -3.52 -17.36
N GLY A 203 11.75 -4.39 -16.76
CA GLY A 203 10.28 -4.33 -16.86
C GLY A 203 9.71 -5.00 -18.09
N PHE A 204 10.49 -5.79 -18.82
CA PHE A 204 10.05 -6.47 -20.04
C PHE A 204 10.09 -8.00 -19.88
N ASP A 205 9.81 -8.70 -20.95
CA ASP A 205 9.76 -10.16 -21.05
C ASP A 205 8.82 -10.80 -20.00
N GLU A 206 9.15 -11.97 -19.48
CA GLU A 206 8.32 -12.71 -18.53
C GLU A 206 8.26 -12.01 -17.17
N GLU A 207 9.33 -11.35 -16.74
CA GLU A 207 9.41 -10.57 -15.51
C GLU A 207 8.60 -9.27 -15.58
N GLY A 208 8.34 -8.76 -16.78
CA GLY A 208 7.43 -7.63 -17.03
C GLY A 208 6.00 -7.85 -16.52
N TRP A 209 5.64 -9.13 -16.26
CA TRP A 209 4.40 -9.46 -15.59
C TRP A 209 4.19 -8.68 -14.28
N VAL A 210 5.26 -8.40 -13.54
CA VAL A 210 5.18 -7.61 -12.29
C VAL A 210 4.72 -6.19 -12.58
N VAL A 211 5.25 -5.53 -13.62
CA VAL A 211 4.83 -4.18 -14.04
C VAL A 211 3.36 -4.17 -14.43
N ASP A 212 2.92 -5.16 -15.21
CA ASP A 212 1.56 -5.27 -15.72
C ASP A 212 0.52 -5.62 -14.66
N ASN A 213 0.95 -6.17 -13.52
CA ASN A 213 0.02 -6.71 -12.51
C ASN A 213 0.18 -6.09 -11.11
N CYS A 214 1.20 -5.27 -10.85
CA CYS A 214 1.47 -4.73 -9.53
C CYS A 214 0.26 -3.97 -8.93
N ALA A 215 -0.54 -3.30 -9.75
CA ALA A 215 -1.74 -2.57 -9.32
C ALA A 215 -2.78 -3.47 -8.63
N LYS A 216 -2.92 -4.73 -9.05
CA LYS A 216 -3.82 -5.71 -8.42
C LYS A 216 -3.44 -6.03 -6.97
N TYR A 217 -2.19 -5.79 -6.63
CA TYR A 217 -1.63 -6.02 -5.30
C TYR A 217 -1.44 -4.74 -4.48
N GLY A 218 -1.78 -3.58 -5.07
CA GLY A 218 -1.72 -2.29 -4.40
C GLY A 218 -0.44 -1.52 -4.63
N PHE A 219 0.43 -1.98 -5.53
CA PHE A 219 1.63 -1.27 -5.96
C PHE A 219 1.41 -0.51 -7.26
N ILE A 220 2.20 0.53 -7.44
CA ILE A 220 2.39 1.21 -8.72
C ILE A 220 3.87 1.23 -9.06
N VAL A 221 4.20 1.27 -10.35
CA VAL A 221 5.51 1.75 -10.79
C VAL A 221 5.49 3.26 -10.57
N ILE A 222 6.31 3.78 -9.66
CA ILE A 222 6.26 5.21 -9.29
C ILE A 222 6.68 6.12 -10.46
N TYR A 223 7.60 5.65 -11.32
CA TYR A 223 8.08 6.33 -12.53
C TYR A 223 7.72 5.52 -13.77
N PRO A 224 6.44 5.52 -14.18
CA PRO A 224 5.96 4.66 -15.26
C PRO A 224 6.36 5.18 -16.63
N GLN A 225 6.35 4.29 -17.61
CA GLN A 225 6.71 4.62 -18.99
C GLN A 225 5.81 5.74 -19.55
N GLY A 226 6.42 6.72 -20.20
CA GLY A 226 5.72 7.85 -20.84
C GLY A 226 5.24 8.94 -19.88
N LYS A 227 5.64 8.91 -18.60
CA LYS A 227 5.26 9.92 -17.60
C LYS A 227 6.41 10.82 -17.14
N GLN A 228 7.56 10.77 -17.79
CA GLN A 228 8.76 11.53 -17.41
C GLN A 228 8.52 13.03 -17.24
N GLU A 229 7.66 13.64 -18.06
CA GLU A 229 7.31 15.06 -17.95
C GLU A 229 6.54 15.40 -16.67
N LYS A 230 5.89 14.41 -16.04
CA LYS A 230 5.11 14.55 -14.82
C LYS A 230 5.91 14.17 -13.58
N THR A 231 6.63 13.07 -13.65
CA THR A 231 7.40 12.53 -12.52
C THR A 231 8.79 13.15 -12.40
N GLY A 232 9.33 13.72 -13.51
CA GLY A 232 10.70 14.21 -13.60
C GLY A 232 11.75 13.11 -13.78
N GLU A 233 11.36 11.82 -13.78
CA GLU A 233 12.25 10.68 -13.89
C GLU A 233 11.94 9.82 -15.11
N ALA A 234 12.94 9.14 -15.63
CA ALA A 234 12.79 8.14 -16.68
C ALA A 234 12.02 6.91 -16.15
N PHE A 235 11.61 6.03 -17.06
CA PHE A 235 10.97 4.78 -16.68
C PHE A 235 11.87 3.95 -15.74
N CYS A 236 11.37 3.66 -14.54
CA CYS A 236 12.05 2.88 -13.51
C CYS A 236 11.17 1.70 -13.08
N PRO A 237 11.09 0.59 -13.84
CA PRO A 237 10.19 -0.52 -13.57
C PRO A 237 10.49 -1.25 -12.26
N TRP A 238 11.73 -1.16 -11.79
CA TRP A 238 12.19 -1.78 -10.55
C TRP A 238 11.74 -1.05 -9.29
N HIS A 239 11.28 0.21 -9.39
CA HIS A 239 10.90 1.02 -8.24
C HIS A 239 9.39 1.02 -8.07
N LEU A 240 8.91 0.21 -7.13
CA LEU A 240 7.48 0.05 -6.84
C LEU A 240 7.11 0.81 -5.56
N ARG A 241 5.95 1.46 -5.57
CA ARG A 241 5.35 2.13 -4.44
C ARG A 241 4.02 1.50 -4.08
N TYR A 242 3.85 1.11 -2.81
CA TYR A 242 2.57 0.70 -2.27
C TYR A 242 1.69 1.90 -1.97
N VAL A 243 0.49 1.92 -2.53
CA VAL A 243 -0.53 2.96 -2.36
C VAL A 243 -1.88 2.37 -1.95
N GLY A 244 -1.93 1.05 -1.73
CA GLY A 244 -3.16 0.32 -1.47
C GLY A 244 -3.91 -0.07 -2.74
N LYS A 245 -4.62 -1.21 -2.68
CA LYS A 245 -5.25 -1.83 -3.88
C LYS A 245 -6.25 -0.92 -4.58
N LEU A 246 -7.06 -0.18 -3.82
CA LEU A 246 -8.06 0.72 -4.40
C LEU A 246 -7.41 1.84 -5.22
N HIS A 247 -6.44 2.55 -4.62
CA HIS A 247 -5.79 3.68 -5.29
C HIS A 247 -4.94 3.23 -6.46
N ALA A 248 -4.23 2.11 -6.32
CA ALA A 248 -3.49 1.49 -7.42
C ALA A 248 -4.43 1.14 -8.59
N ALA A 249 -5.60 0.55 -8.32
CA ALA A 249 -6.58 0.22 -9.34
C ALA A 249 -7.17 1.46 -10.03
N VAL A 250 -7.40 2.56 -9.31
CA VAL A 250 -7.87 3.82 -9.91
C VAL A 250 -6.80 4.40 -10.83
N MET A 251 -5.54 4.42 -10.37
CA MET A 251 -4.42 4.94 -11.17
C MET A 251 -4.16 4.09 -12.43
N ASP A 252 -4.15 2.78 -12.30
CA ASP A 252 -4.00 1.85 -13.43
C ASP A 252 -5.13 2.02 -14.45
N HIS A 253 -6.40 2.03 -14.00
CA HIS A 253 -7.57 2.22 -14.86
C HIS A 253 -7.52 3.52 -15.67
N ASN A 254 -7.00 4.59 -15.09
CA ASN A 254 -6.94 5.91 -15.72
C ASN A 254 -5.56 6.23 -16.31
N ASN A 255 -4.61 5.30 -16.28
CA ASN A 255 -3.24 5.49 -16.72
C ASN A 255 -2.58 6.75 -16.10
N MET A 256 -2.64 6.87 -14.77
CA MET A 256 -2.10 8.01 -14.02
C MET A 256 -0.86 7.62 -13.23
N CYS A 257 0.16 8.46 -13.20
CA CYS A 257 1.19 8.45 -12.15
C CYS A 257 0.66 9.08 -10.85
N LEU A 258 1.42 9.01 -9.76
CA LEU A 258 0.97 9.51 -8.46
C LEU A 258 0.72 11.02 -8.48
N GLU A 259 1.57 11.79 -9.15
CA GLU A 259 1.44 13.24 -9.30
C GLU A 259 0.14 13.61 -10.04
N GLU A 260 -0.17 12.91 -11.12
CA GLU A 260 -1.42 13.11 -11.88
C GLU A 260 -2.64 12.72 -11.04
N TYR A 261 -2.54 11.65 -10.25
CA TYR A 261 -3.63 11.18 -9.41
C TYR A 261 -3.95 12.14 -8.26
N VAL A 262 -2.94 12.64 -7.58
CA VAL A 262 -3.12 13.64 -6.52
C VAL A 262 -3.77 14.90 -7.08
N GLU A 263 -3.32 15.39 -8.24
CA GLU A 263 -3.91 16.56 -8.90
C GLU A 263 -5.33 16.28 -9.40
N PHE A 264 -5.60 15.10 -9.93
CA PHE A 264 -6.94 14.65 -10.34
C PHE A 264 -7.95 14.72 -9.19
N LEU A 265 -7.55 14.24 -7.99
CA LEU A 265 -8.43 14.19 -6.83
C LEU A 265 -8.82 15.58 -6.30
N LYS A 266 -8.07 16.64 -6.58
CA LYS A 266 -8.43 18.03 -6.22
C LYS A 266 -9.73 18.49 -6.88
N ASN A 267 -10.20 17.85 -7.92
CA ASN A 267 -11.47 18.15 -8.57
C ASN A 267 -12.70 17.60 -7.82
N TYR A 268 -12.48 16.85 -6.74
CA TYR A 268 -13.54 16.16 -6.01
C TYR A 268 -13.58 16.61 -4.56
N SER A 269 -14.75 17.10 -4.16
CA SER A 269 -15.00 17.55 -2.79
C SER A 269 -15.92 16.56 -2.07
N ILE A 270 -16.12 16.78 -0.78
CA ILE A 270 -17.07 16.01 0.02
C ILE A 270 -18.50 16.06 -0.52
N ASP A 271 -18.92 17.14 -1.19
CA ASP A 271 -20.25 17.29 -1.79
C ASP A 271 -20.36 16.64 -3.17
N LYS A 272 -19.22 16.40 -3.81
CA LYS A 272 -19.10 15.78 -5.11
C LYS A 272 -17.87 14.86 -5.12
N PRO A 273 -17.90 13.73 -4.41
CA PRO A 273 -16.76 12.82 -4.34
C PRO A 273 -16.55 12.07 -5.67
N PHE A 274 -15.34 11.60 -5.86
CA PHE A 274 -15.04 10.61 -6.89
C PHE A 274 -15.58 9.26 -6.43
N GLU A 275 -16.50 8.70 -7.19
CA GLU A 275 -17.08 7.39 -6.91
C GLU A 275 -16.35 6.31 -7.73
N PHE A 276 -15.94 5.24 -7.07
CA PHE A 276 -15.29 4.11 -7.72
C PHE A 276 -15.77 2.79 -7.11
N THR A 277 -16.06 1.81 -7.97
CA THR A 277 -16.41 0.46 -7.53
C THR A 277 -15.19 -0.44 -7.66
N PHE A 278 -14.77 -1.03 -6.55
CA PHE A 278 -13.63 -1.91 -6.49
C PHE A 278 -13.94 -3.12 -5.61
N ASP A 279 -13.63 -4.32 -6.10
CA ASP A 279 -13.85 -5.61 -5.40
C ASP A 279 -15.27 -5.75 -4.83
N GLY A 280 -16.27 -5.37 -5.63
CA GLY A 280 -17.68 -5.47 -5.27
C GLY A 280 -18.15 -4.45 -4.21
N ALA A 281 -17.32 -3.53 -3.77
CA ALA A 281 -17.67 -2.44 -2.87
C ALA A 281 -17.62 -1.08 -3.58
N SER A 282 -18.44 -0.13 -3.12
CA SER A 282 -18.42 1.25 -3.61
C SER A 282 -17.60 2.12 -2.68
N TYR A 283 -16.82 3.01 -3.25
CA TYR A 283 -15.97 3.95 -2.53
C TYR A 283 -16.25 5.37 -2.98
N GLU A 284 -16.10 6.29 -2.04
CA GLU A 284 -16.06 7.73 -2.26
C GLU A 284 -14.66 8.23 -1.89
N ILE A 285 -14.04 9.02 -2.79
CA ILE A 285 -12.74 9.63 -2.58
C ILE A 285 -12.88 11.13 -2.81
N TYR A 286 -12.42 11.94 -1.86
CA TYR A 286 -12.48 13.38 -1.97
C TYR A 286 -11.27 14.06 -1.31
N TYR A 287 -11.01 15.27 -1.77
CA TYR A 287 -9.91 16.10 -1.34
C TYR A 287 -10.40 17.23 -0.43
N THR A 288 -9.60 17.61 0.54
CA THR A 288 -9.76 18.78 1.38
C THR A 288 -8.46 19.57 1.42
N GLU A 289 -8.49 20.81 0.96
CA GLU A 289 -7.33 21.71 1.00
C GLU A 289 -6.93 22.00 2.44
N SER A 290 -5.62 22.04 2.69
CA SER A 290 -5.08 22.42 4.00
C SER A 290 -5.34 23.90 4.27
N SER A 291 -5.84 24.21 5.47
CA SER A 291 -6.08 25.58 5.91
C SER A 291 -4.97 26.18 6.77
N GLY A 292 -3.82 25.51 6.84
CA GLY A 292 -2.65 25.92 7.63
C GLY A 292 -2.37 24.98 8.80
N ASP A 293 -2.07 25.53 9.99
CA ASP A 293 -1.63 24.75 11.16
C ASP A 293 -2.61 23.66 11.58
N ILE A 294 -3.91 23.93 11.46
CA ILE A 294 -4.97 22.97 11.77
C ILE A 294 -6.01 23.01 10.65
N THR A 295 -6.33 21.86 10.10
CA THR A 295 -7.34 21.68 9.06
C THR A 295 -8.49 20.82 9.56
N SER A 296 -9.71 21.28 9.38
CA SER A 296 -10.95 20.53 9.69
C SER A 296 -11.34 19.71 8.47
N VAL A 297 -11.19 18.38 8.56
CA VAL A 297 -11.54 17.44 7.51
C VAL A 297 -12.84 16.73 7.88
N MET A 298 -13.83 16.83 7.01
CA MET A 298 -15.11 16.13 7.20
C MET A 298 -14.95 14.66 6.86
N VAL A 299 -15.35 13.77 7.78
CA VAL A 299 -15.25 12.31 7.62
C VAL A 299 -16.57 11.64 8.01
N PRO A 300 -16.87 10.42 7.55
CA PRO A 300 -18.04 9.66 7.99
C PRO A 300 -18.03 9.45 9.51
N ILE A 301 -19.19 9.57 10.18
CA ILE A 301 -19.31 9.31 11.62
C ILE A 301 -19.02 7.83 11.93
N SER A 302 -19.46 6.95 11.05
CA SER A 302 -19.24 5.51 11.18
C SER A 302 -18.81 4.93 9.83
N GLY A 303 -17.99 3.91 9.87
CA GLY A 303 -17.57 3.21 8.68
C GLY A 303 -16.07 3.15 8.49
N ASN A 304 -15.67 2.51 7.43
CA ASN A 304 -14.27 2.32 7.08
C ASN A 304 -13.82 3.48 6.20
N TYR A 305 -13.12 4.41 6.76
CA TYR A 305 -12.45 5.47 6.00
C TYR A 305 -10.97 5.53 6.35
N SER A 306 -10.21 6.11 5.46
CA SER A 306 -8.81 6.47 5.67
C SER A 306 -8.59 7.91 5.23
N ILE A 307 -7.57 8.54 5.80
CA ILE A 307 -7.10 9.86 5.41
C ILE A 307 -5.62 9.74 5.05
N SER A 308 -5.23 10.33 3.95
CA SER A 308 -3.83 10.50 3.57
C SER A 308 -3.57 11.99 3.31
N GLY A 309 -2.51 12.52 3.85
CA GLY A 309 -1.93 13.74 3.30
C GLY A 309 -1.39 13.47 1.90
N ASN A 310 -1.20 14.53 1.12
CA ASN A 310 -0.58 14.45 -0.19
C ASN A 310 0.85 15.03 -0.23
N ASN A 311 1.31 15.59 0.89
CA ASN A 311 2.59 16.30 1.05
C ASN A 311 2.75 17.50 0.10
N VAL A 312 1.65 18.05 -0.39
CA VAL A 312 1.59 19.25 -1.25
C VAL A 312 0.77 20.33 -0.59
N ASP A 313 -0.53 20.11 -0.50
CA ASP A 313 -1.48 21.17 -0.13
C ASP A 313 -2.76 20.67 0.56
N GLY A 314 -2.87 19.38 0.90
CA GLY A 314 -4.10 18.91 1.54
C GLY A 314 -4.19 17.43 1.82
N PHE A 315 -5.42 17.00 2.04
CA PHE A 315 -5.79 15.67 2.53
C PHE A 315 -6.76 14.98 1.59
N ILE A 316 -6.57 13.69 1.42
CA ILE A 316 -7.42 12.82 0.62
C ILE A 316 -8.14 11.88 1.59
N VAL A 317 -9.46 11.89 1.56
CA VAL A 317 -10.31 11.00 2.34
C VAL A 317 -10.84 9.91 1.42
N THR A 318 -10.70 8.67 1.84
CA THR A 318 -11.23 7.50 1.15
C THR A 318 -12.22 6.79 2.07
N TYR A 319 -13.44 6.65 1.60
CA TYR A 319 -14.53 6.06 2.37
C TYR A 319 -15.16 4.90 1.61
N ARG A 320 -15.34 3.77 2.30
CA ARG A 320 -16.09 2.61 1.80
C ARG A 320 -17.56 2.74 2.22
N LYS A 321 -18.47 2.80 1.23
CA LYS A 321 -19.94 2.81 1.44
C LYS A 321 -20.45 1.51 2.02
#